data_cbf0b1e0f4d41a6eb4d9b118b8f9a2a9
#
_entry.id   cbf0b1e0f4d41a6eb4d9b118b8f9a2a9
#
_cell.length_a   1.000
_cell.length_b   1.000
_cell.length_c   1.000
_cell.angle_alpha   90.00
_cell.angle_beta   90.00
_cell.angle_gamma   90.00
#
_symmetry.space_group_name_H-M   'P 1'
#
loop_
_entity.id
_entity.type
_entity.pdbx_description
1 polymer ?
#
loop_
_entity_poly.entity_id
_entity_poly.type
_entity_poly.pdbx_seq_one_letter_code
_entity_poly.pdbx_strand_id
1 'polypeptide(L)'
;TLRYKYQLALMMDEFAIMGRMEIMETAPALTRGAGLRFFLIFQGKDQIRAIYGEEAANGIMKAIHNEIVFAPGDIKLAEEYSRRLGNTAVRVHNQSLNRQKHEVGARGQTDSYSEQPRPLMLPQEVNELPFDKQLIFVQGNRQTEPMKILARKIIYFEEEVFKARKNMTPPPLPVGDATKIDALTVPVRTVEAKVA
;
A
#
# COMPACT_ATOMS: atom_id res chain seq x y z
N THR A 1 -21.57 -22.45 -4.32
CA THR A 1 -20.80 -21.31 -3.75
C THR A 1 -21.74 -20.53 -2.83
N LEU A 2 -21.51 -20.58 -1.53
CA LEU A 2 -22.23 -19.78 -0.55
C LEU A 2 -21.97 -18.29 -0.88
N ARG A 3 -22.98 -17.61 -1.39
CA ARG A 3 -22.96 -16.16 -1.59
C ARG A 3 -23.46 -15.51 -0.30
N TYR A 4 -22.53 -14.99 0.48
CA TYR A 4 -22.89 -14.16 1.63
C TYR A 4 -23.57 -12.88 1.15
N LYS A 5 -24.67 -12.50 1.79
CA LYS A 5 -25.42 -11.27 1.48
C LYS A 5 -24.57 -10.02 1.74
N TYR A 6 -23.69 -10.09 2.74
CA TYR A 6 -22.81 -8.99 3.16
C TYR A 6 -21.37 -9.45 3.18
N GLN A 7 -20.47 -8.52 2.93
CA GLN A 7 -19.03 -8.74 3.10
C GLN A 7 -18.61 -8.23 4.48
N LEU A 8 -17.68 -8.93 5.11
CA LEU A 8 -17.05 -8.50 6.35
C LEU A 8 -15.72 -7.83 6.02
N ALA A 9 -15.56 -6.57 6.43
CA ALA A 9 -14.31 -5.84 6.33
C ALA A 9 -13.58 -5.89 7.68
N LEU A 10 -12.39 -6.44 7.67
CA LEU A 10 -11.47 -6.43 8.81
C LEU A 10 -10.47 -5.28 8.59
N MET A 11 -10.67 -4.19 9.31
CA MET A 11 -9.80 -3.02 9.26
C MET A 11 -8.83 -3.08 10.43
N MET A 12 -7.57 -3.36 10.15
CA MET A 12 -6.49 -3.46 11.14
C MET A 12 -5.62 -2.23 11.03
N ASP A 13 -6.00 -1.23 11.80
CA ASP A 13 -5.21 -0.01 11.98
C ASP A 13 -3.99 -0.34 12.86
N GLU A 14 -2.80 0.06 12.42
CA GLU A 14 -1.52 -0.32 13.04
C GLU A 14 -1.33 -1.86 13.17
N PHE A 15 -1.46 -2.56 12.04
CA PHE A 15 -1.37 -4.03 11.98
C PHE A 15 -0.11 -4.59 12.67
N ALA A 16 1.01 -3.87 12.59
CA ALA A 16 2.26 -4.28 13.21
C ALA A 16 2.19 -4.33 14.75
N ILE A 17 1.41 -3.45 15.40
CA ILE A 17 1.30 -3.42 16.87
C ILE A 17 0.58 -4.64 17.42
N MET A 18 -0.26 -5.28 16.63
CA MET A 18 -1.00 -6.48 17.04
C MET A 18 -0.09 -7.70 17.28
N GLY A 19 1.19 -7.61 16.88
CA GLY A 19 2.12 -8.73 17.00
C GLY A 19 1.87 -9.82 15.96
N ARG A 20 2.50 -10.98 16.15
CA ARG A 20 2.35 -12.12 15.25
C ARG A 20 1.04 -12.84 15.50
N MET A 21 0.20 -12.86 14.50
CA MET A 21 -1.03 -13.64 14.45
C MET A 21 -0.88 -14.70 13.34
N GLU A 22 -0.64 -15.95 13.70
CA GLU A 22 -0.40 -17.04 12.74
C GLU A 22 -1.51 -17.18 11.69
N ILE A 23 -2.75 -16.90 12.07
CA ILE A 23 -3.89 -16.93 11.17
C ILE A 23 -3.73 -15.95 9.98
N MET A 24 -3.02 -14.85 10.15
CA MET A 24 -2.82 -13.85 9.11
C MET A 24 -1.89 -14.33 7.98
N GLU A 25 -1.11 -15.35 8.21
CA GLU A 25 -0.26 -15.95 7.18
C GLU A 25 -1.10 -16.66 6.09
N THR A 26 -2.26 -17.14 6.44
CA THR A 26 -3.11 -17.94 5.54
C THR A 26 -4.48 -17.33 5.26
N ALA A 27 -5.12 -16.68 6.23
CA ALA A 27 -6.48 -16.18 6.13
C ALA A 27 -6.71 -15.23 4.95
N PRO A 28 -5.83 -14.25 4.64
CA PRO A 28 -6.06 -13.34 3.52
C PRO A 28 -6.20 -14.05 2.17
N ALA A 29 -5.48 -15.15 1.98
CA ALA A 29 -5.56 -15.95 0.76
C ALA A 29 -6.82 -16.84 0.73
N LEU A 30 -7.12 -17.52 1.84
CA LEU A 30 -8.18 -18.54 1.91
C LEU A 30 -9.58 -17.93 1.98
N THR A 31 -9.76 -16.83 2.69
CA THR A 31 -11.11 -16.28 2.99
C THR A 31 -11.64 -15.32 1.94
N ARG A 32 -10.87 -15.05 0.89
CA ARG A 32 -11.30 -14.18 -0.22
C ARG A 32 -12.63 -14.62 -0.83
N GLY A 33 -12.81 -15.93 -1.04
CA GLY A 33 -14.06 -16.51 -1.55
C GLY A 33 -15.21 -16.48 -0.54
N ALA A 34 -14.91 -16.35 0.74
CA ALA A 34 -15.89 -16.30 1.83
C ALA A 34 -16.41 -14.89 2.15
N GLY A 35 -16.04 -13.89 1.35
CA GLY A 35 -16.54 -12.52 1.53
C GLY A 35 -15.83 -11.72 2.61
N LEU A 36 -14.68 -12.18 3.14
CA LEU A 36 -13.81 -11.38 3.99
C LEU A 36 -12.92 -10.46 3.15
N ARG A 37 -12.73 -9.25 3.65
CA ARG A 37 -11.83 -8.24 3.08
C ARG A 37 -10.91 -7.72 4.18
N PHE A 38 -9.60 -7.79 3.95
CA PHE A 38 -8.58 -7.31 4.86
C PHE A 38 -8.08 -5.95 4.42
N PHE A 39 -8.05 -5.02 5.36
CA PHE A 39 -7.44 -3.70 5.24
C PHE A 39 -6.35 -3.64 6.29
N LEU A 40 -5.09 -3.81 5.86
CA LEU A 40 -3.94 -3.77 6.74
C LEU A 40 -3.28 -2.41 6.60
N ILE A 41 -3.17 -1.67 7.67
CA ILE A 41 -2.49 -0.38 7.73
C ILE A 41 -1.24 -0.55 8.58
N PHE A 42 -0.10 -0.13 8.06
CA PHE A 42 1.19 -0.19 8.72
C PHE A 42 2.15 0.84 8.14
N GLN A 43 3.15 1.23 8.91
CA GLN A 43 4.05 2.32 8.54
C GLN A 43 5.14 1.89 7.54
N GLY A 44 5.52 0.60 7.56
CA GLY A 44 6.54 0.09 6.65
C GLY A 44 6.53 -1.43 6.54
N LYS A 45 6.96 -1.93 5.39
CA LYS A 45 7.06 -3.38 5.14
C LYS A 45 8.05 -4.07 6.08
N ASP A 46 9.04 -3.33 6.55
CA ASP A 46 10.07 -3.86 7.45
C ASP A 46 9.51 -4.21 8.83
N GLN A 47 8.49 -3.49 9.30
CA GLN A 47 7.79 -3.85 10.54
C GLN A 47 7.13 -5.22 10.43
N ILE A 48 6.49 -5.49 9.31
CA ILE A 48 5.82 -6.78 9.06
C ILE A 48 6.85 -7.90 8.92
N ARG A 49 7.98 -7.64 8.23
CA ARG A 49 9.08 -8.60 8.12
C ARG A 49 9.73 -8.91 9.46
N ALA A 50 9.88 -7.93 10.33
CA ALA A 50 10.43 -8.13 11.68
C ALA A 50 9.54 -9.03 12.55
N ILE A 51 8.22 -8.98 12.37
CA ILE A 51 7.25 -9.74 13.17
C ILE A 51 7.03 -11.14 12.61
N TYR A 52 6.85 -11.26 11.29
CA TYR A 52 6.46 -12.52 10.64
C TYR A 52 7.62 -13.28 10.00
N GLY A 53 8.77 -12.63 9.83
CA GLY A 53 9.86 -13.12 9.00
C GLY A 53 9.64 -12.82 7.51
N GLU A 54 10.71 -12.93 6.71
CA GLU A 54 10.71 -12.51 5.29
C GLU A 54 9.67 -13.27 4.44
N GLU A 55 9.62 -14.61 4.59
CA GLU A 55 8.74 -15.44 3.76
C GLU A 55 7.25 -15.22 4.07
N ALA A 56 6.87 -15.25 5.35
CA ALA A 56 5.49 -15.08 5.76
C ALA A 56 4.99 -13.66 5.48
N ALA A 57 5.81 -12.63 5.73
CA ALA A 57 5.51 -11.25 5.38
C ALA A 57 5.26 -11.07 3.88
N ASN A 58 6.11 -11.64 3.04
CA ASN A 58 5.94 -11.63 1.59
C ASN A 58 4.67 -12.38 1.17
N GLY A 59 4.33 -13.49 1.84
CA GLY A 59 3.08 -14.22 1.65
C GLY A 59 1.85 -13.36 1.92
N ILE A 60 1.82 -12.69 3.08
CA ILE A 60 0.75 -11.78 3.48
C ILE A 60 0.59 -10.64 2.45
N MET A 61 1.70 -9.97 2.09
CA MET A 61 1.67 -8.87 1.13
C MET A 61 1.20 -9.30 -0.26
N LYS A 62 1.59 -10.49 -0.73
CA LYS A 62 1.13 -11.05 -2.00
C LYS A 62 -0.37 -11.42 -2.00
N ALA A 63 -0.92 -11.79 -0.84
CA ALA A 63 -2.33 -12.09 -0.71
C ALA A 63 -3.22 -10.84 -0.79
N ILE A 64 -2.65 -9.63 -0.59
CA ILE A 64 -3.36 -8.35 -0.67
C ILE A 64 -3.09 -7.72 -2.03
N HIS A 65 -4.17 -7.55 -2.82
CA HIS A 65 -4.07 -7.21 -4.24
C HIS A 65 -4.01 -5.70 -4.51
N ASN A 66 -4.44 -4.90 -3.55
CA ASN A 66 -4.47 -3.45 -3.69
C ASN A 66 -3.57 -2.83 -2.63
N GLU A 67 -2.75 -1.89 -3.04
CA GLU A 67 -1.82 -1.21 -2.15
C GLU A 67 -1.98 0.30 -2.33
N ILE A 68 -2.20 1.00 -1.23
CA ILE A 68 -2.24 2.46 -1.19
C ILE A 68 -0.96 2.92 -0.50
N VAL A 69 -0.21 3.78 -1.16
CA VAL A 69 1.10 4.24 -0.71
C VAL A 69 1.08 5.76 -0.57
N PHE A 70 1.47 6.22 0.59
CA PHE A 70 1.78 7.62 0.85
C PHE A 70 3.28 7.86 0.64
N ALA A 71 3.76 9.09 0.81
CA ALA A 71 5.20 9.35 0.78
C ALA A 71 5.93 8.41 1.76
N PRO A 72 6.79 7.50 1.26
CA PRO A 72 7.31 6.42 2.11
C PRO A 72 8.32 6.89 3.16
N GLY A 73 8.96 8.03 2.97
CA GLY A 73 10.02 8.53 3.87
C GLY A 73 11.32 7.72 3.85
N ASP A 74 11.34 6.57 3.18
CA ASP A 74 12.51 5.69 2.99
C ASP A 74 12.85 5.60 1.50
N ILE A 75 14.10 5.92 1.17
CA ILE A 75 14.56 5.94 -0.23
C ILE A 75 14.56 4.55 -0.88
N LYS A 76 14.84 3.49 -0.14
CA LYS A 76 14.82 2.12 -0.68
C LYS A 76 13.39 1.69 -1.08
N LEU A 77 12.43 2.06 -0.25
CA LEU A 77 11.03 1.81 -0.54
C LEU A 77 10.55 2.67 -1.71
N ALA A 78 11.00 3.93 -1.78
CA ALA A 78 10.73 4.81 -2.91
C ALA A 78 11.30 4.26 -4.24
N GLU A 79 12.51 3.68 -4.22
CA GLU A 79 13.10 3.00 -5.38
C GLU A 79 12.26 1.78 -5.82
N GLU A 80 11.75 0.99 -4.87
CA GLU A 80 10.86 -0.13 -5.17
C GLU A 80 9.61 0.35 -5.90
N TYR A 81 8.95 1.39 -5.39
CA TYR A 81 7.75 1.94 -6.02
C TYR A 81 8.04 2.62 -7.36
N SER A 82 9.14 3.34 -7.50
CA SER A 82 9.56 3.92 -8.77
C SER A 82 9.74 2.83 -9.85
N ARG A 83 10.41 1.73 -9.53
CA ARG A 83 10.55 0.57 -10.44
C ARG A 83 9.20 -0.07 -10.77
N ARG A 84 8.30 -0.19 -9.80
CA ARG A 84 6.95 -0.74 -10.01
C ARG A 84 6.08 0.16 -10.89
N LEU A 85 6.27 1.47 -10.84
CA LEU A 85 5.60 2.40 -11.75
C LEU A 85 6.03 2.18 -13.21
N GLY A 86 7.29 1.83 -13.43
CA GLY A 86 7.84 1.57 -14.75
C GLY A 86 8.46 2.80 -15.39
N ASN A 87 8.78 2.68 -16.66
CA ASN A 87 9.46 3.73 -17.43
C ASN A 87 8.55 4.31 -18.51
N THR A 88 8.82 5.53 -18.89
CA THR A 88 8.29 6.20 -20.08
C THR A 88 9.44 6.57 -21.02
N ALA A 89 9.14 6.75 -22.30
CA ALA A 89 10.10 7.26 -23.26
C ALA A 89 10.09 8.79 -23.26
N VAL A 90 11.25 9.40 -23.08
CA VAL A 90 11.42 10.85 -23.17
C VAL A 90 12.25 11.15 -24.40
N ARG A 91 11.76 12.06 -25.23
CA ARG A 91 12.52 12.58 -26.39
C ARG A 91 13.57 13.55 -25.90
N VAL A 92 14.84 13.20 -26.14
CA VAL A 92 15.98 14.09 -25.86
C VAL A 92 16.45 14.68 -27.20
N HIS A 93 16.50 16.00 -27.24
CA HIS A 93 17.05 16.75 -28.38
C HIS A 93 18.54 16.98 -28.13
N ASN A 94 19.38 16.36 -28.95
CA ASN A 94 20.82 16.54 -28.91
C ASN A 94 21.24 17.46 -30.04
N GLN A 95 21.80 18.63 -29.71
CA GLN A 95 22.41 19.53 -30.67
C GLN A 95 23.93 19.35 -30.64
N SER A 96 24.51 18.94 -31.76
CA SER A 96 25.95 18.84 -31.92
C SER A 96 26.45 19.98 -32.80
N LEU A 97 27.28 20.85 -32.27
CA LEU A 97 27.97 21.90 -33.00
C LEU A 97 29.33 21.36 -33.46
N ASN A 98 29.44 21.04 -34.74
CA ASN A 98 30.71 20.61 -35.32
C ASN A 98 31.58 21.82 -35.59
N ARG A 99 32.59 22.09 -34.81
CA ARG A 99 33.67 23.07 -35.06
C ARG A 99 34.75 22.36 -35.86
N GLN A 100 34.65 22.35 -37.16
CA GLN A 100 35.80 22.04 -37.98
C GLN A 100 36.76 23.25 -37.98
N LYS A 101 38.01 23.01 -37.56
CA LYS A 101 39.05 24.02 -37.28
C LYS A 101 39.59 24.71 -38.50
N HIS A 102 39.22 24.36 -39.76
CA HIS A 102 39.88 24.78 -40.96
C HIS A 102 39.03 25.28 -42.15
N GLU A 103 37.72 25.49 -41.97
CA GLU A 103 36.93 26.11 -43.04
C GLU A 103 36.09 27.28 -42.52
N VAL A 104 36.38 28.45 -43.10
CA VAL A 104 35.59 29.67 -42.86
C VAL A 104 34.33 29.55 -43.71
N GLY A 105 33.21 29.19 -43.06
CA GLY A 105 31.90 29.35 -43.70
C GLY A 105 30.77 28.34 -43.46
N ALA A 106 31.02 27.18 -42.91
CA ALA A 106 29.94 26.22 -42.69
C ALA A 106 29.84 25.84 -41.22
N ARG A 107 28.89 26.44 -40.48
CA ARG A 107 28.40 25.95 -39.20
C ARG A 107 27.44 24.82 -39.46
N GLY A 108 27.93 23.59 -39.50
CA GLY A 108 27.07 22.42 -39.53
C GLY A 108 26.44 22.22 -38.14
N GLN A 109 25.17 22.53 -38.01
CA GLN A 109 24.38 22.16 -36.85
C GLN A 109 23.68 20.86 -37.16
N THR A 110 23.93 19.81 -36.39
CA THR A 110 23.22 18.54 -36.54
C THR A 110 22.28 18.40 -35.36
N ASP A 111 20.99 18.40 -35.63
CA ASP A 111 19.95 18.12 -34.69
C ASP A 111 19.60 16.62 -34.75
N SER A 112 19.75 15.95 -33.63
CA SER A 112 19.33 14.55 -33.50
C SER A 112 18.35 14.37 -32.32
N TYR A 113 17.32 13.57 -32.56
CA TYR A 113 16.35 13.21 -31.55
C TYR A 113 16.59 11.76 -31.15
N SER A 114 16.73 11.50 -29.85
CA SER A 114 16.82 10.15 -29.33
C SER A 114 15.74 9.93 -28.27
N GLU A 115 15.12 8.76 -28.27
CA GLU A 115 14.21 8.37 -27.21
C GLU A 115 15.00 7.65 -26.13
N GLN A 116 14.91 8.16 -24.89
CA GLN A 116 15.58 7.56 -23.74
C GLN A 116 14.54 7.11 -22.71
N PRO A 117 14.70 5.92 -22.13
CA PRO A 117 13.84 5.48 -21.05
C PRO A 117 14.10 6.31 -19.79
N ARG A 118 13.04 6.85 -19.21
CA ARG A 118 13.06 7.53 -17.91
C ARG A 118 12.03 6.87 -16.98
N PRO A 119 12.31 6.67 -15.69
CA PRO A 119 11.29 6.28 -14.73
C PRO A 119 10.08 7.22 -14.80
N LEU A 120 8.86 6.66 -14.73
CA LEU A 120 7.62 7.43 -14.78
C LEU A 120 7.58 8.45 -13.62
N MET A 121 8.08 8.04 -12.45
CA MET A 121 8.43 8.92 -11.32
C MET A 121 9.81 8.50 -10.79
N LEU A 122 10.67 9.45 -10.55
CA LEU A 122 11.97 9.19 -9.91
C LEU A 122 11.77 8.77 -8.45
N PRO A 123 12.70 8.02 -7.85
CA PRO A 123 12.63 7.67 -6.43
C PRO A 123 12.45 8.88 -5.51
N GLN A 124 13.12 9.98 -5.81
CA GLN A 124 12.97 11.24 -5.07
C GLN A 124 11.54 11.80 -5.18
N GLU A 125 10.97 11.79 -6.39
CA GLU A 125 9.59 12.25 -6.63
C GLU A 125 8.57 11.40 -5.88
N VAL A 126 8.82 10.10 -5.74
CA VAL A 126 8.00 9.19 -4.92
C VAL A 126 8.16 9.47 -3.43
N ASN A 127 9.40 9.70 -2.98
CA ASN A 127 9.68 9.97 -1.57
C ASN A 127 9.15 11.34 -1.10
N GLU A 128 9.10 12.30 -2.01
CA GLU A 128 8.64 13.66 -1.79
C GLU A 128 7.19 13.88 -2.28
N LEU A 129 6.39 12.83 -2.32
CA LEU A 129 5.00 12.92 -2.73
C LEU A 129 4.28 13.97 -1.88
N PRO A 130 3.54 14.93 -2.50
CA PRO A 130 2.79 15.92 -1.76
C PRO A 130 1.82 15.30 -0.76
N PHE A 131 1.60 15.98 0.37
CA PHE A 131 0.75 15.48 1.45
C PHE A 131 -0.65 15.06 0.97
N ASP A 132 -1.22 15.77 0.00
CA ASP A 132 -2.55 15.49 -0.55
C ASP A 132 -2.57 14.38 -1.61
N LYS A 133 -1.40 13.80 -1.97
CA LYS A 133 -1.28 12.77 -2.99
C LYS A 133 -1.01 11.38 -2.41
N GLN A 134 -1.41 10.39 -3.18
CA GLN A 134 -1.16 8.97 -2.90
C GLN A 134 -1.00 8.18 -4.19
N LEU A 135 -0.23 7.12 -4.13
CA LEU A 135 -0.14 6.13 -5.20
C LEU A 135 -1.04 4.95 -4.86
N ILE A 136 -1.77 4.46 -5.84
CA ILE A 136 -2.62 3.28 -5.69
C ILE A 136 -2.18 2.26 -6.74
N PHE A 137 -1.81 1.08 -6.27
CA PHE A 137 -1.50 -0.07 -7.12
C PHE A 137 -2.64 -1.06 -7.02
N VAL A 138 -3.27 -1.34 -8.15
CA VAL A 138 -4.33 -2.35 -8.27
C VAL A 138 -3.78 -3.52 -9.05
N GLN A 139 -3.77 -4.69 -8.44
CA GLN A 139 -3.40 -5.92 -9.12
C GLN A 139 -4.58 -6.39 -9.97
N GLY A 140 -4.32 -6.64 -11.25
CA GLY A 140 -5.33 -7.14 -12.18
C GLY A 140 -5.88 -8.51 -11.80
N ASN A 141 -7.10 -8.76 -12.20
CA ASN A 141 -7.76 -10.05 -12.14
C ASN A 141 -8.57 -10.27 -13.43
N ARG A 142 -9.40 -11.33 -13.50
CA ARG A 142 -10.22 -11.62 -14.70
C ARG A 142 -11.21 -10.51 -15.10
N GLN A 143 -11.56 -9.61 -14.17
CA GLN A 143 -12.55 -8.55 -14.38
C GLN A 143 -11.98 -7.14 -14.34
N THR A 144 -10.77 -7.00 -13.81
CA THR A 144 -10.12 -5.70 -13.59
C THR A 144 -8.71 -5.75 -14.15
N GLU A 145 -8.37 -4.82 -15.01
CA GLU A 145 -7.00 -4.64 -15.47
C GLU A 145 -6.10 -4.11 -14.35
N PRO A 146 -4.80 -4.43 -14.37
CA PRO A 146 -3.86 -3.85 -13.43
C PRO A 146 -3.76 -2.33 -13.66
N MET A 147 -3.83 -1.57 -12.58
CA MET A 147 -3.78 -0.10 -12.65
C MET A 147 -2.76 0.46 -11.67
N LYS A 148 -2.18 1.59 -12.07
CA LYS A 148 -1.30 2.41 -11.25
C LYS A 148 -1.85 3.83 -11.30
N ILE A 149 -2.28 4.35 -10.17
CA ILE A 149 -3.04 5.60 -10.10
C ILE A 149 -2.34 6.57 -9.16
N LEU A 150 -2.09 7.79 -9.63
CA LEU A 150 -1.76 8.92 -8.77
C LEU A 150 -3.08 9.62 -8.44
N ALA A 151 -3.47 9.58 -7.17
CA ALA A 151 -4.75 10.11 -6.69
C ALA A 151 -4.57 11.17 -5.60
N ARG A 152 -5.60 11.97 -5.39
CA ARG A 152 -5.70 12.80 -4.18
C ARG A 152 -6.17 11.95 -3.00
N LYS A 153 -5.65 12.25 -1.82
CA LYS A 153 -6.16 11.68 -0.57
C LYS A 153 -7.53 12.26 -0.25
N ILE A 154 -8.39 11.43 0.30
CA ILE A 154 -9.65 11.89 0.89
C ILE A 154 -9.34 12.40 2.30
N ILE A 155 -9.42 13.70 2.50
CA ILE A 155 -9.20 14.33 3.80
C ILE A 155 -10.58 14.55 4.44
N TYR A 156 -10.94 13.70 5.42
CA TYR A 156 -12.30 13.60 5.96
C TYR A 156 -12.84 14.89 6.54
N PHE A 157 -11.96 15.77 7.03
CA PHE A 157 -12.36 17.06 7.59
C PHE A 157 -12.50 18.18 6.54
N GLU A 158 -12.12 17.92 5.30
CA GLU A 158 -12.31 18.85 4.17
C GLU A 158 -13.55 18.49 3.35
N GLU A 159 -13.90 17.21 3.28
CA GLU A 159 -15.01 16.69 2.48
C GLU A 159 -16.34 16.72 3.24
N GLU A 160 -17.34 17.40 2.71
CA GLU A 160 -18.65 17.60 3.37
C GLU A 160 -19.35 16.29 3.77
N VAL A 161 -19.27 15.27 2.91
CA VAL A 161 -19.88 13.95 3.18
C VAL A 161 -19.29 13.30 4.43
N PHE A 162 -17.98 13.45 4.67
CA PHE A 162 -17.30 12.88 5.82
C PHE A 162 -17.45 13.78 7.05
N LYS A 163 -17.50 15.11 6.88
CA LYS A 163 -17.81 16.05 7.98
C LYS A 163 -19.18 15.74 8.59
N ALA A 164 -20.19 15.52 7.77
CA ALA A 164 -21.52 15.18 8.24
C ALA A 164 -21.51 13.91 9.08
N ARG A 165 -20.78 12.86 8.65
CA ARG A 165 -20.64 11.61 9.41
C ARG A 165 -19.86 11.78 10.71
N LYS A 166 -18.80 12.58 10.74
CA LYS A 166 -18.04 12.87 11.97
C LYS A 166 -18.90 13.53 13.04
N ASN A 167 -19.84 14.37 12.63
CA ASN A 167 -20.71 15.11 13.55
C ASN A 167 -21.94 14.31 14.00
N MET A 168 -22.12 13.08 13.50
CA MET A 168 -23.19 12.19 13.99
C MET A 168 -22.91 11.76 15.42
N THR A 169 -23.93 11.82 16.25
CA THR A 169 -23.84 11.26 17.61
C THR A 169 -23.59 9.75 17.52
N PRO A 170 -22.54 9.22 18.16
CA PRO A 170 -22.31 7.79 18.15
C PRO A 170 -23.53 7.06 18.75
N PRO A 171 -23.87 5.85 18.26
CA PRO A 171 -24.92 5.06 18.87
C PRO A 171 -24.61 4.79 20.33
N PRO A 172 -25.61 4.74 21.20
CA PRO A 172 -25.39 4.41 22.60
C PRO A 172 -24.70 3.04 22.66
N LEU A 173 -23.65 2.97 23.46
CA LEU A 173 -22.99 1.68 23.73
C LEU A 173 -24.02 0.72 24.32
N PRO A 174 -24.16 -0.51 23.82
CA PRO A 174 -24.99 -1.49 24.47
C PRO A 174 -24.49 -1.66 25.91
N VAL A 175 -25.34 -1.42 26.86
CA VAL A 175 -25.03 -1.69 28.27
C VAL A 175 -24.87 -3.21 28.36
N GLY A 176 -23.62 -3.64 28.44
CA GLY A 176 -23.32 -5.07 28.59
C GLY A 176 -23.97 -5.58 29.87
N ASP A 177 -24.73 -6.64 29.78
CA ASP A 177 -25.19 -7.34 30.97
C ASP A 177 -23.95 -7.99 31.59
N ALA A 178 -23.47 -7.42 32.71
CA ALA A 178 -22.28 -7.90 33.41
C ALA A 178 -22.36 -9.40 33.71
N THR A 179 -23.55 -9.92 33.94
CA THR A 179 -23.79 -11.36 34.17
C THR A 179 -23.47 -12.24 32.99
N LYS A 180 -23.53 -11.70 31.75
CA LYS A 180 -23.18 -12.42 30.51
C LYS A 180 -21.67 -12.42 30.28
N ILE A 181 -20.96 -11.41 30.75
CA ILE A 181 -19.49 -11.34 30.61
C ILE A 181 -18.84 -12.40 31.51
N ASP A 182 -19.33 -12.58 32.75
CA ASP A 182 -18.82 -13.62 33.64
C ASP A 182 -19.06 -15.04 33.12
N ALA A 183 -20.11 -15.27 32.34
CA ALA A 183 -20.38 -16.56 31.71
C ALA A 183 -19.44 -16.87 30.53
N LEU A 184 -18.75 -15.87 30.00
CA LEU A 184 -17.78 -16.01 28.88
C LEU A 184 -16.34 -16.10 29.36
N THR A 185 -16.08 -15.85 30.66
CA THR A 185 -14.74 -16.03 31.24
C THR A 185 -14.46 -17.52 31.41
N VAL A 186 -13.71 -18.08 30.50
CA VAL A 186 -13.15 -19.44 30.65
C VAL A 186 -12.13 -19.39 31.76
N PRO A 187 -12.28 -20.18 32.88
CA PRO A 187 -11.28 -20.19 33.95
C PRO A 187 -9.94 -20.64 33.38
N VAL A 188 -8.91 -19.80 33.52
CA VAL A 188 -7.54 -20.15 33.18
C VAL A 188 -7.11 -21.28 34.12
N ARG A 189 -6.97 -22.49 33.55
CA ARG A 189 -6.34 -23.60 34.29
C ARG A 189 -4.87 -23.25 34.48
N THR A 190 -4.49 -22.89 35.67
CA THR A 190 -3.10 -22.85 36.08
C THR A 190 -2.58 -24.28 36.10
N VAL A 191 -1.72 -24.61 35.15
CA VAL A 191 -0.96 -25.85 35.16
C VAL A 191 0.20 -25.64 36.13
N GLU A 192 0.10 -26.22 37.31
CA GLU A 192 1.24 -26.29 38.23
C GLU A 192 2.32 -27.15 37.57
N ALA A 193 3.43 -26.52 37.20
CA ALA A 193 4.61 -27.25 36.75
C ALA A 193 5.16 -28.04 37.94
N LYS A 194 5.01 -29.37 37.94
CA LYS A 194 5.78 -30.24 38.84
C LYS A 194 7.24 -30.14 38.41
N VAL A 195 8.02 -29.44 39.22
CA VAL A 195 9.49 -29.52 39.15
C VAL A 195 9.87 -30.88 39.73
N ALA A 196 10.44 -31.74 38.91
CA ALA A 196 11.09 -32.97 39.29
C ALA A 196 12.58 -32.73 39.54
#